data_26f8050e850d34fe313982c10227da06
#
_entry.id   26f8050e850d34fe313982c10227da06
#
_cell.length_a   1.000
_cell.length_b   1.000
_cell.length_c   1.000
_cell.angle_alpha   90.00
_cell.angle_beta   90.00
_cell.angle_gamma   90.00
#
_symmetry.space_group_name_H-M   'P 1'
#
loop_
_entity.id
_entity.type
_entity.pdbx_description
1 polymer ?
#
loop_
_entity_poly.entity_id
_entity_poly.type
_entity_poly.pdbx_seq_one_letter_code
_entity_poly.pdbx_strand_id
1 'polypeptide(L)'
;FICTANFPQNIPAPLYDRMEPIEFTSYTEQEKLEIAKRYLLPRQLKENGLEPEQVVVTEAALTRLITHYTREAGVRQLEREIGALLRKAARRILEEGKKRVRITEKDLEAYLGPPRFLPETEAREPQVGVATGMYYTPVGGDIMFVEVSVMPGKGNLILTGQLGDVMKESARAALSYAKKNALRFGIPLEKFDKSDIHIHVPAGAIPKEGPSAGVALVSALVSALTEVPVRHDIAMTGEMTLRGRVLLIGGGKEKVLGAVRAGIR
;
A
#
# COMPACT_ATOMS: atom_id res chain seq x y z
N PHE A 1 -24.09 -26.07 4.13
CA PHE A 1 -24.09 -24.67 4.51
C PHE A 1 -22.89 -23.99 3.85
N ILE A 2 -23.09 -22.79 3.31
CA ILE A 2 -22.02 -21.92 2.80
C ILE A 2 -22.01 -20.67 3.67
N CYS A 3 -20.84 -20.37 4.24
CA CYS A 3 -20.62 -19.21 5.11
C CYS A 3 -19.53 -18.33 4.53
N THR A 4 -19.56 -17.04 4.83
CA THR A 4 -18.49 -16.09 4.47
C THR A 4 -17.95 -15.40 5.73
N ALA A 5 -16.65 -15.22 5.79
CA ALA A 5 -15.98 -14.54 6.90
C ALA A 5 -14.81 -13.69 6.37
N ASN A 6 -14.59 -12.52 6.96
CA ASN A 6 -13.42 -11.69 6.66
C ASN A 6 -12.22 -12.02 7.55
N PHE A 7 -12.47 -12.62 8.72
CA PHE A 7 -11.47 -12.93 9.73
C PHE A 7 -11.63 -14.38 10.19
N PRO A 8 -11.04 -15.35 9.49
CA PRO A 8 -11.17 -16.77 9.81
C PRO A 8 -10.64 -17.11 11.23
N GLN A 9 -9.68 -16.34 11.74
CA GLN A 9 -9.16 -16.49 13.10
C GLN A 9 -10.20 -16.25 14.22
N ASN A 10 -11.30 -15.58 13.91
CA ASN A 10 -12.39 -15.36 14.84
C ASN A 10 -13.41 -16.53 14.88
N ILE A 11 -13.26 -17.51 13.99
CA ILE A 11 -14.10 -18.71 13.96
C ILE A 11 -13.56 -19.66 15.05
N PRO A 12 -14.44 -20.19 15.94
CA PRO A 12 -13.99 -21.17 16.94
C PRO A 12 -13.32 -22.39 16.27
N ALA A 13 -12.17 -22.79 16.78
CA ALA A 13 -11.37 -23.87 16.20
C ALA A 13 -12.16 -25.16 15.93
N PRO A 14 -13.04 -25.67 16.85
CA PRO A 14 -13.83 -26.87 16.58
C PRO A 14 -14.81 -26.75 15.41
N LEU A 15 -15.22 -25.50 15.07
CA LEU A 15 -16.07 -25.25 13.91
C LEU A 15 -15.21 -25.12 12.65
N TYR A 16 -14.10 -24.40 12.73
CA TYR A 16 -13.17 -24.21 11.61
C TYR A 16 -12.61 -25.55 11.09
N ASP A 17 -12.28 -26.48 11.99
CA ASP A 17 -11.79 -27.83 11.63
C ASP A 17 -12.80 -28.68 10.83
N ARG A 18 -14.07 -28.29 10.83
CA ARG A 18 -15.14 -28.96 10.08
C ARG A 18 -15.53 -28.25 8.79
N MET A 19 -14.82 -27.16 8.46
CA MET A 19 -15.06 -26.36 7.28
C MET A 19 -13.98 -26.61 6.23
N GLU A 20 -14.35 -26.47 4.98
CA GLU A 20 -13.41 -26.34 3.87
C GLU A 20 -13.25 -24.85 3.55
N PRO A 21 -12.12 -24.22 3.94
CA PRO A 21 -11.88 -22.81 3.68
C PRO A 21 -11.52 -22.60 2.20
N ILE A 22 -12.25 -21.72 1.54
CA ILE A 22 -11.93 -21.24 0.20
C ILE A 22 -11.54 -19.77 0.32
N GLU A 23 -10.26 -19.48 0.16
CA GLU A 23 -9.74 -18.12 0.30
C GLU A 23 -9.94 -17.32 -1.00
N PHE A 24 -10.55 -16.15 -0.86
CA PHE A 24 -10.59 -15.14 -1.91
C PHE A 24 -9.52 -14.09 -1.63
N THR A 25 -8.45 -14.15 -2.39
CA THR A 25 -7.37 -13.15 -2.30
C THR A 25 -7.73 -11.86 -3.03
N SER A 26 -7.01 -10.78 -2.75
CA SER A 26 -7.14 -9.52 -3.47
C SER A 26 -6.87 -9.68 -4.97
N TYR A 27 -7.56 -8.87 -5.77
CA TYR A 27 -7.35 -8.81 -7.21
C TYR A 27 -6.22 -7.86 -7.56
N THR A 28 -5.43 -8.25 -8.58
CA THR A 28 -4.48 -7.35 -9.24
C THR A 28 -5.20 -6.27 -10.03
N GLU A 29 -4.52 -5.20 -10.41
CA GLU A 29 -5.11 -4.17 -11.28
C GLU A 29 -5.56 -4.73 -12.63
N GLN A 30 -4.79 -5.66 -13.19
CA GLN A 30 -5.14 -6.35 -14.44
C GLN A 30 -6.41 -7.20 -14.29
N GLU A 31 -6.53 -7.96 -13.20
CA GLU A 31 -7.74 -8.73 -12.91
C GLU A 31 -8.95 -7.80 -12.70
N LYS A 32 -8.78 -6.69 -11.96
CA LYS A 32 -9.84 -5.68 -11.78
C LYS A 32 -10.27 -5.06 -13.11
N LEU A 33 -9.32 -4.78 -14.00
CA LEU A 33 -9.61 -4.26 -15.34
C LEU A 33 -10.44 -5.24 -16.16
N GLU A 34 -10.06 -6.51 -16.18
CA GLU A 34 -10.83 -7.55 -16.87
C GLU A 34 -12.22 -7.76 -16.26
N ILE A 35 -12.33 -7.75 -14.93
CA ILE A 35 -13.62 -7.82 -14.23
C ILE A 35 -14.48 -6.59 -14.58
N ALA A 36 -13.89 -5.40 -14.60
CA ALA A 36 -14.58 -4.18 -14.95
C ALA A 36 -15.13 -4.23 -16.38
N LYS A 37 -14.33 -4.65 -17.35
CA LYS A 37 -14.72 -4.75 -18.76
C LYS A 37 -15.79 -5.79 -19.00
N ARG A 38 -15.63 -6.99 -18.43
CA ARG A 38 -16.48 -8.13 -18.74
C ARG A 38 -17.79 -8.17 -17.95
N TYR A 39 -17.77 -7.62 -16.73
CA TYR A 39 -18.91 -7.81 -15.81
C TYR A 39 -19.47 -6.49 -15.27
N LEU A 40 -18.61 -5.59 -14.72
CA LEU A 40 -19.13 -4.43 -14.01
C LEU A 40 -19.69 -3.38 -14.96
N LEU A 41 -18.96 -3.05 -16.03
CA LEU A 41 -19.40 -2.03 -16.99
C LEU A 41 -20.70 -2.43 -17.71
N PRO A 42 -20.85 -3.65 -18.28
CA PRO A 42 -22.11 -4.06 -18.90
C PRO A 42 -23.28 -4.08 -17.92
N ARG A 43 -23.05 -4.56 -16.68
CA ARG A 43 -24.08 -4.57 -15.64
C ARG A 43 -24.51 -3.16 -15.25
N GLN A 44 -23.55 -2.27 -15.02
CA GLN A 44 -23.85 -0.89 -14.64
C GLN A 44 -24.47 -0.07 -15.78
N LEU A 45 -24.16 -0.34 -17.05
CA LEU A 45 -24.87 0.23 -18.19
C LEU A 45 -26.35 -0.14 -18.13
N LYS A 46 -26.65 -1.43 -18.00
CA LYS A 46 -28.05 -1.94 -17.92
C LYS A 46 -28.79 -1.35 -16.70
N GLU A 47 -28.18 -1.33 -15.53
CA GLU A 47 -28.77 -0.79 -14.29
C GLU A 47 -29.09 0.71 -14.39
N ASN A 48 -28.36 1.46 -15.21
CA ASN A 48 -28.57 2.89 -15.43
C ASN A 48 -29.36 3.21 -16.73
N GLY A 49 -29.96 2.18 -17.39
CA GLY A 49 -30.78 2.36 -18.59
C GLY A 49 -30.02 2.87 -19.80
N LEU A 50 -28.75 2.50 -19.93
CA LEU A 50 -27.86 2.91 -21.02
C LEU A 50 -27.56 1.73 -21.93
N GLU A 51 -27.62 1.97 -23.24
CA GLU A 51 -27.18 1.00 -24.23
C GLU A 51 -25.65 1.06 -24.41
N PRO A 52 -24.97 -0.04 -24.75
CA PRO A 52 -23.50 -0.07 -24.90
C PRO A 52 -22.95 0.92 -25.93
N GLU A 53 -23.76 1.26 -26.95
CA GLU A 53 -23.39 2.19 -28.01
C GLU A 53 -23.46 3.66 -27.56
N GLN A 54 -24.22 3.95 -26.52
CA GLN A 54 -24.41 5.30 -26.00
C GLN A 54 -23.24 5.79 -25.16
N VAL A 55 -22.60 4.88 -24.41
CA VAL A 55 -21.46 5.24 -23.55
C VAL A 55 -20.29 4.29 -23.74
N VAL A 56 -19.19 4.84 -24.20
CA VAL A 56 -17.93 4.08 -24.35
C VAL A 56 -16.93 4.58 -23.32
N VAL A 57 -16.57 3.74 -22.39
CA VAL A 57 -15.49 3.99 -21.42
C VAL A 57 -14.21 3.35 -21.94
N THR A 58 -13.15 4.13 -22.14
CA THR A 58 -11.88 3.59 -22.65
C THR A 58 -11.17 2.74 -21.59
N GLU A 59 -10.33 1.82 -22.04
CA GLU A 59 -9.52 0.99 -21.12
C GLU A 59 -8.60 1.84 -20.26
N ALA A 60 -7.99 2.88 -20.82
CA ALA A 60 -7.19 3.85 -20.08
C ALA A 60 -8.01 4.57 -18.98
N ALA A 61 -9.29 4.88 -19.25
CA ALA A 61 -10.18 5.44 -18.23
C ALA A 61 -10.49 4.43 -17.12
N LEU A 62 -10.75 3.17 -17.45
CA LEU A 62 -10.96 2.12 -16.44
C LEU A 62 -9.70 1.89 -15.59
N THR A 63 -8.53 1.85 -16.21
CA THR A 63 -7.25 1.73 -15.50
C THR A 63 -7.04 2.90 -14.55
N ARG A 64 -7.25 4.14 -15.02
CA ARG A 64 -7.13 5.33 -14.16
C ARG A 64 -8.19 5.35 -13.05
N LEU A 65 -9.39 4.84 -13.29
CA LEU A 65 -10.43 4.68 -12.27
C LEU A 65 -9.97 3.72 -11.17
N ILE A 66 -9.39 2.59 -11.55
CA ILE A 66 -8.86 1.60 -10.61
C ILE A 66 -7.74 2.19 -9.77
N THR A 67 -6.79 2.88 -10.37
CA THR A 67 -5.56 3.34 -9.71
C THR A 67 -5.73 4.63 -8.90
N HIS A 68 -6.61 5.54 -9.34
CA HIS A 68 -6.72 6.90 -8.77
C HIS A 68 -8.03 7.17 -8.03
N TYR A 69 -9.05 6.35 -8.22
CA TYR A 69 -10.37 6.57 -7.60
C TYR A 69 -10.80 5.44 -6.67
N THR A 70 -10.09 4.29 -6.70
CA THR A 70 -10.40 3.16 -5.82
C THR A 70 -9.16 2.67 -5.07
N ARG A 71 -9.39 2.20 -3.82
CA ARG A 71 -8.34 1.57 -3.00
C ARG A 71 -8.98 0.48 -2.18
N GLU A 72 -9.03 -0.71 -2.76
CA GLU A 72 -9.70 -1.88 -2.18
C GLU A 72 -9.07 -3.19 -2.66
N ALA A 73 -9.21 -4.25 -1.87
CA ALA A 73 -8.79 -5.59 -2.26
C ALA A 73 -9.71 -6.20 -3.34
N GLY A 74 -11.01 -5.94 -3.25
CA GLY A 74 -12.04 -6.40 -4.17
C GLY A 74 -12.35 -5.40 -5.29
N VAL A 75 -13.63 -5.37 -5.71
CA VAL A 75 -14.13 -4.53 -6.82
C VAL A 75 -15.44 -3.78 -6.47
N ARG A 76 -15.84 -3.72 -5.20
CA ARG A 76 -17.10 -3.08 -4.81
C ARG A 76 -17.05 -1.55 -4.94
N GLN A 77 -15.93 -0.94 -4.58
CA GLN A 77 -15.75 0.50 -4.76
C GLN A 77 -15.65 0.82 -6.25
N LEU A 78 -14.92 0.02 -7.02
CA LEU A 78 -14.82 0.15 -8.47
C LEU A 78 -16.20 0.12 -9.14
N GLU A 79 -17.04 -0.81 -8.76
CA GLU A 79 -18.42 -0.90 -9.25
C GLU A 79 -19.21 0.37 -8.94
N ARG A 80 -19.11 0.90 -7.73
CA ARG A 80 -19.78 2.15 -7.33
C ARG A 80 -19.30 3.35 -8.14
N GLU A 81 -18.01 3.45 -8.40
CA GLU A 81 -17.42 4.54 -9.19
C GLU A 81 -17.83 4.42 -10.67
N ILE A 82 -17.86 3.21 -11.24
CA ILE A 82 -18.41 2.97 -12.60
C ILE A 82 -19.88 3.41 -12.65
N GLY A 83 -20.70 3.00 -11.68
CA GLY A 83 -22.11 3.42 -11.61
C GLY A 83 -22.26 4.94 -11.48
N ALA A 84 -21.44 5.61 -10.68
CA ALA A 84 -21.44 7.07 -10.55
C ALA A 84 -21.05 7.76 -11.86
N LEU A 85 -20.05 7.23 -12.56
CA LEU A 85 -19.60 7.70 -13.86
C LEU A 85 -20.72 7.60 -14.90
N LEU A 86 -21.38 6.45 -14.97
CA LEU A 86 -22.45 6.19 -15.95
C LEU A 86 -23.71 7.01 -15.68
N ARG A 87 -24.10 7.22 -14.40
CA ARG A 87 -25.21 8.13 -14.07
C ARG A 87 -24.97 9.54 -14.56
N LYS A 88 -23.76 10.04 -14.39
CA LYS A 88 -23.40 11.38 -14.89
C LYS A 88 -23.31 11.43 -16.42
N ALA A 89 -22.88 10.34 -17.05
CA ALA A 89 -22.92 10.22 -18.51
C ALA A 89 -24.36 10.20 -19.04
N ALA A 90 -25.27 9.45 -18.41
CA ALA A 90 -26.69 9.43 -18.76
C ALA A 90 -27.32 10.82 -18.66
N ARG A 91 -27.05 11.54 -17.56
CA ARG A 91 -27.49 12.92 -17.38
C ARG A 91 -27.01 13.81 -18.53
N ARG A 92 -25.75 13.70 -18.91
CA ARG A 92 -25.14 14.50 -19.98
C ARG A 92 -25.72 14.19 -21.35
N ILE A 93 -26.06 12.94 -21.62
CA ILE A 93 -26.76 12.52 -22.83
C ILE A 93 -28.13 13.21 -22.92
N LEU A 94 -28.88 13.22 -21.81
CA LEU A 94 -30.21 13.85 -21.76
C LEU A 94 -30.16 15.38 -21.87
N GLU A 95 -29.29 16.03 -21.12
CA GLU A 95 -29.18 17.48 -21.06
C GLU A 95 -28.60 18.11 -22.35
N GLU A 96 -27.59 17.45 -22.96
CA GLU A 96 -26.89 17.94 -24.13
C GLU A 96 -27.45 17.37 -25.46
N GLY A 97 -28.44 16.48 -25.40
CA GLY A 97 -29.02 15.84 -26.59
C GLY A 97 -28.04 14.97 -27.38
N LYS A 98 -26.95 14.50 -26.74
CA LYS A 98 -25.93 13.69 -27.39
C LYS A 98 -26.41 12.25 -27.55
N LYS A 99 -26.19 11.69 -28.74
CA LYS A 99 -26.51 10.27 -28.99
C LYS A 99 -25.44 9.32 -28.38
N ARG A 100 -24.22 9.83 -28.20
CA ARG A 100 -23.08 9.02 -27.73
C ARG A 100 -22.10 9.86 -26.91
N VAL A 101 -21.57 9.27 -25.84
CA VAL A 101 -20.52 9.86 -25.01
C VAL A 101 -19.35 8.90 -24.97
N ARG A 102 -18.15 9.40 -25.22
CA ARG A 102 -16.89 8.66 -25.01
C ARG A 102 -16.18 9.26 -23.83
N ILE A 103 -15.81 8.41 -22.87
CA ILE A 103 -15.13 8.79 -21.64
C ILE A 103 -13.69 8.28 -21.68
N THR A 104 -12.77 9.21 -21.65
CA THR A 104 -11.32 8.96 -21.62
C THR A 104 -10.79 9.20 -20.21
N GLU A 105 -9.52 8.88 -19.97
CA GLU A 105 -8.85 9.14 -18.69
C GLU A 105 -8.87 10.63 -18.29
N LYS A 106 -8.84 11.54 -19.27
CA LYS A 106 -8.86 12.99 -19.06
C LYS A 106 -10.21 13.52 -18.61
N ASP A 107 -11.26 12.80 -18.96
CA ASP A 107 -12.64 13.21 -18.64
C ASP A 107 -13.03 12.83 -17.19
N LEU A 108 -12.33 11.88 -16.55
CA LEU A 108 -12.71 11.36 -15.25
C LEU A 108 -12.84 12.43 -14.17
N GLU A 109 -11.95 13.42 -14.19
CA GLU A 109 -11.99 14.50 -13.21
C GLU A 109 -13.24 15.37 -13.34
N ALA A 110 -13.68 15.63 -14.56
CA ALA A 110 -14.94 16.34 -14.81
C ALA A 110 -16.18 15.57 -14.36
N TYR A 111 -16.11 14.22 -14.39
CA TYR A 111 -17.20 13.36 -13.95
C TYR A 111 -17.16 13.04 -12.45
N LEU A 112 -16.01 12.74 -11.86
CA LEU A 112 -15.89 12.20 -10.53
C LEU A 112 -15.21 13.14 -9.52
N GLY A 113 -14.71 14.28 -9.98
CA GLY A 113 -13.88 15.18 -9.20
C GLY A 113 -12.39 14.78 -9.23
N PRO A 114 -11.55 15.48 -8.46
CA PRO A 114 -10.12 15.22 -8.45
C PRO A 114 -9.81 13.77 -8.00
N PRO A 115 -8.68 13.21 -8.45
CA PRO A 115 -8.22 11.90 -8.01
C PRO A 115 -8.18 11.82 -6.48
N ARG A 116 -8.69 10.72 -5.93
CA ARG A 116 -8.72 10.50 -4.47
C ARG A 116 -7.43 9.88 -3.96
N PHE A 117 -6.76 9.15 -4.83
CA PHE A 117 -5.51 8.46 -4.54
C PHE A 117 -4.49 8.89 -5.58
N LEU A 118 -3.43 9.51 -5.11
CA LEU A 118 -2.25 9.75 -5.93
C LEU A 118 -1.26 8.62 -5.59
N PRO A 119 -0.63 7.99 -6.57
CA PRO A 119 0.49 7.11 -6.29
C PRO A 119 1.51 7.88 -5.46
N GLU A 120 1.94 7.32 -4.35
CA GLU A 120 3.04 7.89 -3.57
C GLU A 120 4.31 7.75 -4.40
N THR A 121 4.55 8.73 -5.26
CA THR A 121 5.76 8.84 -6.08
C THR A 121 6.85 9.62 -5.35
N GLU A 122 6.87 9.55 -4.03
CA GLU A 122 7.91 10.22 -3.26
C GLU A 122 9.26 9.51 -3.44
N ALA A 123 10.27 10.34 -3.61
CA ALA A 123 11.66 10.01 -3.82
C ALA A 123 11.98 9.21 -5.12
N ARG A 124 12.01 9.92 -6.23
CA ARG A 124 12.60 9.41 -7.48
C ARG A 124 14.12 9.24 -7.41
N GLU A 125 14.73 9.57 -6.29
CA GLU A 125 16.17 9.53 -6.08
C GLU A 125 16.53 8.77 -4.79
N PRO A 126 17.65 8.02 -4.77
CA PRO A 126 18.15 7.40 -3.56
C PRO A 126 18.40 8.44 -2.45
N GLN A 127 17.92 8.17 -1.25
CA GLN A 127 18.05 9.08 -0.11
C GLN A 127 18.75 8.40 1.06
N VAL A 128 19.58 9.18 1.76
CA VAL A 128 20.24 8.75 3.00
C VAL A 128 19.19 8.70 4.13
N GLY A 129 19.16 7.60 4.86
CA GLY A 129 18.27 7.43 5.99
C GLY A 129 16.80 7.13 5.62
N VAL A 130 16.50 6.93 4.36
CA VAL A 130 15.13 6.61 3.91
C VAL A 130 15.09 5.22 3.26
N ALA A 131 14.24 4.34 3.78
CA ALA A 131 14.00 3.02 3.19
C ALA A 131 12.51 2.80 2.96
N THR A 132 12.18 2.11 1.85
CA THR A 132 10.80 1.79 1.53
C THR A 132 10.42 0.43 2.14
N GLY A 133 9.45 0.46 3.03
CA GLY A 133 8.80 -0.73 3.58
C GLY A 133 7.49 -1.05 2.85
N MET A 134 6.92 -2.20 3.17
CA MET A 134 5.62 -2.64 2.66
C MET A 134 4.69 -3.02 3.80
N TYR A 135 3.43 -2.63 3.70
CA TYR A 135 2.40 -3.03 4.64
C TYR A 135 1.14 -3.51 3.91
N TYR A 136 0.23 -4.11 4.61
CA TYR A 136 -1.08 -4.46 4.07
C TYR A 136 -2.20 -4.13 5.06
N THR A 137 -3.37 -3.88 4.49
CA THR A 137 -4.61 -3.62 5.22
C THR A 137 -5.73 -4.46 4.60
N PRO A 138 -6.91 -4.51 5.20
CA PRO A 138 -8.08 -5.16 4.59
C PRO A 138 -8.45 -4.58 3.21
N VAL A 139 -7.97 -3.39 2.87
CA VAL A 139 -8.22 -2.76 1.56
C VAL A 139 -7.09 -2.98 0.54
N GLY A 140 -6.03 -3.71 0.91
CA GLY A 140 -4.91 -4.07 0.05
C GLY A 140 -3.55 -3.72 0.62
N GLY A 141 -2.50 -4.00 -0.14
CA GLY A 141 -1.13 -3.65 0.19
C GLY A 141 -0.73 -2.26 -0.29
N ASP A 142 0.29 -1.72 0.35
CA ASP A 142 0.88 -0.43 -0.02
C ASP A 142 2.32 -0.33 0.47
N ILE A 143 3.01 0.75 0.04
CA ILE A 143 4.34 1.10 0.54
C ILE A 143 4.24 2.08 1.71
N MET A 144 5.28 2.11 2.53
CA MET A 144 5.52 3.12 3.55
C MET A 144 7.00 3.48 3.57
N PHE A 145 7.29 4.73 3.87
CA PHE A 145 8.67 5.16 4.08
C PHE A 145 9.05 5.04 5.55
N VAL A 146 10.28 4.61 5.78
CA VAL A 146 10.93 4.63 7.08
C VAL A 146 12.04 5.66 6.97
N GLU A 147 11.90 6.75 7.70
CA GLU A 147 12.85 7.85 7.72
C GLU A 147 13.66 7.82 9.03
N VAL A 148 14.96 7.93 8.91
CA VAL A 148 15.87 7.96 10.05
C VAL A 148 16.75 9.21 9.97
N SER A 149 16.71 10.00 11.02
CA SER A 149 17.60 11.14 11.23
C SER A 149 18.55 10.86 12.39
N VAL A 150 19.82 11.20 12.19
CA VAL A 150 20.87 11.13 13.21
C VAL A 150 21.29 12.55 13.55
N MET A 151 21.20 12.93 14.82
CA MET A 151 21.49 14.27 15.29
C MET A 151 22.40 14.22 16.54
N PRO A 152 23.19 15.25 16.83
CA PRO A 152 23.97 15.32 18.06
C PRO A 152 23.08 15.07 19.29
N GLY A 153 23.52 14.18 20.20
CA GLY A 153 22.69 13.79 21.34
C GLY A 153 23.43 12.93 22.36
N LYS A 154 22.67 12.10 23.08
CA LYS A 154 23.15 11.27 24.19
C LYS A 154 22.77 9.78 24.03
N GLY A 155 22.54 9.32 22.81
CA GLY A 155 22.17 7.93 22.53
C GLY A 155 20.67 7.64 22.67
N ASN A 156 19.80 8.64 22.63
CA ASN A 156 18.35 8.42 22.74
C ASN A 156 17.78 7.92 21.42
N LEU A 157 16.77 7.03 21.52
CA LEU A 157 15.94 6.59 20.40
C LEU A 157 14.57 7.28 20.49
N ILE A 158 14.26 8.07 19.48
CA ILE A 158 12.99 8.78 19.33
C ILE A 158 12.18 8.07 18.24
N LEU A 159 10.92 7.76 18.54
CA LEU A 159 10.02 7.04 17.63
C LEU A 159 8.75 7.86 17.42
N THR A 160 8.40 8.12 16.16
CA THR A 160 7.17 8.85 15.78
C THR A 160 6.48 8.21 14.58
N GLY A 161 5.22 8.58 14.31
CA GLY A 161 4.43 8.06 13.17
C GLY A 161 3.34 7.08 13.59
N GLN A 162 2.81 7.18 14.82
CA GLN A 162 1.79 6.29 15.38
C GLN A 162 2.16 4.81 15.29
N LEU A 163 3.36 4.49 15.73
CA LEU A 163 3.84 3.12 15.80
C LEU A 163 3.18 2.40 16.97
N GLY A 164 2.56 1.27 16.71
CA GLY A 164 2.09 0.34 17.73
C GLY A 164 3.26 -0.32 18.47
N ASP A 165 2.96 -1.03 19.55
CA ASP A 165 4.02 -1.52 20.46
C ASP A 165 4.93 -2.55 19.80
N VAL A 166 4.39 -3.45 18.97
CA VAL A 166 5.21 -4.44 18.25
C VAL A 166 6.16 -3.75 17.25
N MET A 167 5.72 -2.69 16.59
CA MET A 167 6.58 -1.93 15.68
C MET A 167 7.66 -1.12 16.42
N LYS A 168 7.35 -0.59 17.61
CA LYS A 168 8.35 0.04 18.49
C LYS A 168 9.41 -0.96 18.97
N GLU A 169 9.01 -2.19 19.30
CA GLU A 169 9.94 -3.27 19.63
C GLU A 169 10.81 -3.63 18.44
N SER A 170 10.23 -3.73 17.24
CA SER A 170 10.98 -3.95 16.00
C SER A 170 12.02 -2.87 15.74
N ALA A 171 11.70 -1.60 15.99
CA ALA A 171 12.63 -0.48 15.86
C ALA A 171 13.80 -0.58 16.89
N ARG A 172 13.51 -0.98 18.13
CA ARG A 172 14.56 -1.21 19.15
C ARG A 172 15.45 -2.40 18.79
N ALA A 173 14.87 -3.48 18.28
CA ALA A 173 15.61 -4.65 17.80
C ALA A 173 16.51 -4.28 16.61
N ALA A 174 16.02 -3.47 15.68
CA ALA A 174 16.76 -2.95 14.54
C ALA A 174 17.98 -2.12 14.99
N LEU A 175 17.80 -1.21 15.95
CA LEU A 175 18.89 -0.42 16.53
C LEU A 175 19.93 -1.31 17.24
N SER A 176 19.47 -2.30 18.03
CA SER A 176 20.35 -3.25 18.70
C SER A 176 21.17 -4.06 17.70
N TYR A 177 20.57 -4.48 16.60
CA TYR A 177 21.26 -5.19 15.54
C TYR A 177 22.29 -4.29 14.84
N ALA A 178 21.93 -3.05 14.50
CA ALA A 178 22.85 -2.09 13.89
C ALA A 178 24.05 -1.80 14.81
N LYS A 179 23.82 -1.55 16.11
CA LYS A 179 24.86 -1.30 17.11
C LYS A 179 25.78 -2.51 17.27
N LYS A 180 25.24 -3.72 17.36
CA LYS A 180 26.01 -4.97 17.48
C LYS A 180 26.91 -5.21 16.27
N ASN A 181 26.49 -4.83 15.08
CA ASN A 181 27.22 -5.05 13.83
C ASN A 181 27.90 -3.76 13.31
N ALA A 182 28.02 -2.74 14.15
CA ALA A 182 28.52 -1.42 13.78
C ALA A 182 29.85 -1.48 13.03
N LEU A 183 30.84 -2.20 13.54
CA LEU A 183 32.15 -2.35 12.91
C LEU A 183 32.06 -2.98 11.51
N ARG A 184 31.17 -3.96 11.34
CA ARG A 184 30.91 -4.61 10.03
C ARG A 184 30.33 -3.63 9.01
N PHE A 185 29.54 -2.68 9.47
CA PHE A 185 28.94 -1.63 8.64
C PHE A 185 29.84 -0.39 8.50
N GLY A 186 31.04 -0.38 9.13
CA GLY A 186 31.90 0.79 9.12
C GLY A 186 31.40 1.95 9.99
N ILE A 187 30.53 1.67 10.97
CA ILE A 187 29.96 2.69 11.87
C ILE A 187 30.81 2.77 13.14
N PRO A 188 31.38 3.95 13.48
CA PRO A 188 32.06 4.15 14.75
C PRO A 188 31.11 3.95 15.93
N LEU A 189 31.49 3.15 16.94
CA LEU A 189 30.63 2.86 18.09
C LEU A 189 30.22 4.13 18.86
N GLU A 190 31.13 5.09 18.96
CA GLU A 190 30.87 6.39 19.60
C GLU A 190 29.72 7.18 18.94
N LYS A 191 29.43 6.94 17.66
CA LYS A 191 28.33 7.59 16.96
C LYS A 191 26.98 7.28 17.62
N PHE A 192 26.82 6.08 18.19
CA PHE A 192 25.61 5.70 18.92
C PHE A 192 25.45 6.39 20.27
N ASP A 193 26.54 6.70 20.94
CA ASP A 193 26.51 7.31 22.28
C ASP A 193 26.51 8.85 22.22
N LYS A 194 27.00 9.42 21.11
CA LYS A 194 27.05 10.87 20.87
C LYS A 194 25.93 11.40 19.99
N SER A 195 25.01 10.55 19.54
CA SER A 195 23.91 10.96 18.67
C SER A 195 22.57 10.44 19.17
N ASP A 196 21.54 11.25 19.08
CA ASP A 196 20.17 10.80 19.17
C ASP A 196 19.70 10.35 17.78
N ILE A 197 18.93 9.27 17.77
CA ILE A 197 18.42 8.65 16.54
C ILE A 197 16.90 8.80 16.54
N HIS A 198 16.36 9.47 15.53
CA HIS A 198 14.93 9.64 15.35
C HIS A 198 14.45 8.79 14.17
N ILE A 199 13.57 7.85 14.45
CA ILE A 199 12.87 7.04 13.44
C ILE A 199 11.46 7.59 13.31
N HIS A 200 11.11 8.00 12.11
CA HIS A 200 9.78 8.47 11.75
C HIS A 200 9.19 7.60 10.64
N VAL A 201 7.92 7.27 10.75
CA VAL A 201 7.19 6.61 9.66
C VAL A 201 6.02 7.52 9.27
N PRO A 202 6.11 8.23 8.13
CA PRO A 202 5.10 9.17 7.65
C PRO A 202 3.70 8.59 7.52
N ALA A 203 2.72 9.46 7.18
CA ALA A 203 1.29 9.22 7.26
C ALA A 203 0.82 8.93 8.69
N GLY A 204 1.16 9.85 9.62
CA GLY A 204 0.87 9.74 11.06
C GLY A 204 -0.60 9.60 11.44
N ALA A 205 -1.53 9.78 10.51
CA ALA A 205 -2.96 9.51 10.72
C ALA A 205 -3.31 8.01 10.65
N ILE A 206 -2.41 7.16 10.14
CA ILE A 206 -2.64 5.72 9.98
C ILE A 206 -1.81 4.98 11.03
N PRO A 207 -2.44 4.26 11.98
CA PRO A 207 -1.73 3.41 12.92
C PRO A 207 -0.96 2.30 12.19
N LYS A 208 0.27 2.07 12.61
CA LYS A 208 1.17 1.07 12.01
C LYS A 208 1.55 0.05 13.06
N GLU A 209 1.29 -1.21 12.77
CA GLU A 209 1.51 -2.32 13.69
C GLU A 209 2.22 -3.47 12.99
N GLY A 210 2.92 -4.29 13.77
CA GLY A 210 3.55 -5.52 13.32
C GLY A 210 5.07 -5.43 13.12
N PRO A 211 5.75 -6.58 13.11
CA PRO A 211 7.22 -6.66 13.09
C PRO A 211 7.81 -6.62 11.67
N SER A 212 6.97 -6.65 10.63
CA SER A 212 7.40 -6.85 9.24
C SER A 212 8.18 -5.69 8.61
N ALA A 213 8.29 -4.55 9.29
CA ALA A 213 9.13 -3.43 8.87
C ALA A 213 10.61 -3.58 9.30
N GLY A 214 10.98 -4.64 10.00
CA GLY A 214 12.31 -4.81 10.59
C GLY A 214 13.47 -4.64 9.62
N VAL A 215 13.36 -5.19 8.40
CA VAL A 215 14.40 -5.05 7.37
C VAL A 215 14.51 -3.59 6.91
N ALA A 216 13.40 -2.92 6.66
CA ALA A 216 13.40 -1.51 6.25
C ALA A 216 13.94 -0.61 7.36
N LEU A 217 13.60 -0.87 8.62
CA LEU A 217 14.13 -0.16 9.79
C LEU A 217 15.65 -0.29 9.89
N VAL A 218 16.19 -1.50 9.75
CA VAL A 218 17.65 -1.73 9.77
C VAL A 218 18.31 -1.01 8.60
N SER A 219 17.75 -1.12 7.40
CA SER A 219 18.31 -0.50 6.19
C SER A 219 18.36 1.02 6.30
N ALA A 220 17.29 1.65 6.77
CA ALA A 220 17.25 3.10 6.99
C ALA A 220 18.22 3.54 8.10
N LEU A 221 18.33 2.78 9.20
CA LEU A 221 19.28 3.05 10.29
C LEU A 221 20.72 2.97 9.82
N VAL A 222 21.10 1.90 9.14
CA VAL A 222 22.45 1.73 8.61
C VAL A 222 22.76 2.83 7.59
N SER A 223 21.83 3.13 6.70
CA SER A 223 21.96 4.22 5.74
C SER A 223 22.23 5.58 6.40
N ALA A 224 21.43 5.95 7.40
CA ALA A 224 21.59 7.21 8.12
C ALA A 224 22.94 7.30 8.89
N LEU A 225 23.37 6.18 9.45
CA LEU A 225 24.62 6.10 10.23
C LEU A 225 25.86 6.06 9.33
N THR A 226 25.77 5.51 8.12
CA THR A 226 26.87 5.40 7.15
C THR A 226 26.87 6.50 6.10
N GLU A 227 25.78 7.28 6.02
CA GLU A 227 25.57 8.30 4.98
C GLU A 227 25.52 7.72 3.56
N VAL A 228 25.23 6.41 3.43
CA VAL A 228 25.05 5.72 2.16
C VAL A 228 23.57 5.66 1.84
N PRO A 229 23.13 6.21 0.69
CA PRO A 229 21.71 6.24 0.34
C PRO A 229 21.14 4.85 0.05
N VAL A 230 19.87 4.63 0.41
CA VAL A 230 19.11 3.44 0.02
C VAL A 230 18.52 3.65 -1.36
N ARG A 231 18.50 2.60 -2.17
CA ARG A 231 17.84 2.63 -3.49
C ARG A 231 16.34 2.87 -3.32
N HIS A 232 15.80 3.81 -4.08
CA HIS A 232 14.39 4.19 -4.05
C HIS A 232 13.46 3.21 -4.79
N ASP A 233 14.02 2.40 -5.70
CA ASP A 233 13.30 1.43 -6.54
C ASP A 233 13.19 0.05 -5.90
N ILE A 234 13.55 -0.09 -4.61
CA ILE A 234 13.45 -1.32 -3.82
C ILE A 234 12.54 -1.11 -2.62
N ALA A 235 11.56 -1.97 -2.45
CA ALA A 235 10.80 -2.07 -1.21
C ALA A 235 11.14 -3.37 -0.45
N MET A 236 11.08 -3.29 0.87
CA MET A 236 11.49 -4.38 1.76
C MET A 236 10.40 -4.72 2.75
N THR A 237 10.28 -6.00 3.07
CA THR A 237 9.45 -6.46 4.19
C THR A 237 10.06 -7.70 4.80
N GLY A 238 10.00 -7.81 6.12
CA GLY A 238 10.55 -8.94 6.87
C GLY A 238 10.75 -8.55 8.31
N GLU A 239 10.45 -9.48 9.23
CA GLU A 239 10.82 -9.33 10.61
C GLU A 239 12.31 -9.61 10.80
N MET A 240 13.01 -8.70 11.47
CA MET A 240 14.46 -8.84 11.72
C MET A 240 14.73 -9.35 13.13
N THR A 241 15.45 -10.46 13.23
CA THR A 241 15.92 -10.96 14.53
C THR A 241 17.23 -10.28 14.96
N LEU A 242 17.55 -10.32 16.25
CA LEU A 242 18.82 -9.81 16.80
C LEU A 242 20.07 -10.52 16.22
N ARG A 243 19.91 -11.67 15.55
CA ARG A 243 20.95 -12.40 14.85
C ARG A 243 21.06 -12.06 13.36
N GLY A 244 20.18 -11.18 12.85
CA GLY A 244 20.16 -10.79 11.45
C GLY A 244 19.42 -11.77 10.53
N ARG A 245 18.63 -12.68 11.08
CA ARG A 245 17.73 -13.52 10.27
C ARG A 245 16.46 -12.73 9.95
N VAL A 246 15.99 -12.88 8.73
CA VAL A 246 14.69 -12.37 8.29
C VAL A 246 13.68 -13.48 8.40
N LEU A 247 12.62 -13.25 9.16
CA LEU A 247 11.53 -14.19 9.35
C LEU A 247 10.41 -13.97 8.35
N LEU A 248 9.60 -15.01 8.15
CA LEU A 248 8.41 -14.98 7.29
C LEU A 248 7.39 -13.98 7.83
N ILE A 249 6.66 -13.37 6.89
CA ILE A 249 5.65 -12.35 7.18
C ILE A 249 4.33 -12.71 6.50
N GLY A 250 3.22 -12.19 7.04
CA GLY A 250 1.91 -12.30 6.40
C GLY A 250 1.69 -11.27 5.30
N GLY A 251 0.70 -11.53 4.43
CA GLY A 251 0.25 -10.59 3.40
C GLY A 251 1.27 -10.35 2.28
N GLY A 252 2.09 -11.35 1.95
CA GLY A 252 3.15 -11.20 0.95
C GLY A 252 2.64 -10.80 -0.43
N LYS A 253 1.55 -11.41 -0.89
CA LYS A 253 0.93 -11.07 -2.19
C LYS A 253 0.45 -9.63 -2.21
N GLU A 254 -0.30 -9.21 -1.21
CA GLU A 254 -0.86 -7.87 -1.09
C GLU A 254 0.25 -6.81 -1.04
N LYS A 255 1.30 -7.07 -0.27
CA LYS A 255 2.46 -6.17 -0.15
C LYS A 255 3.18 -5.98 -1.47
N VAL A 256 3.46 -7.08 -2.18
CA VAL A 256 4.12 -7.03 -3.50
C VAL A 256 3.25 -6.28 -4.50
N LEU A 257 1.94 -6.55 -4.54
CA LEU A 257 1.02 -5.81 -5.42
C LEU A 257 0.97 -4.31 -5.10
N GLY A 258 1.03 -3.95 -3.81
CA GLY A 258 1.14 -2.56 -3.38
C GLY A 258 2.42 -1.90 -3.87
N ALA A 259 3.56 -2.58 -3.74
CA ALA A 259 4.85 -2.08 -4.21
C ALA A 259 4.90 -1.91 -5.74
N VAL A 260 4.40 -2.89 -6.50
CA VAL A 260 4.32 -2.80 -7.97
C VAL A 260 3.45 -1.62 -8.40
N ARG A 261 2.31 -1.40 -7.74
CA ARG A 261 1.42 -0.25 -8.00
C ARG A 261 2.10 1.08 -7.71
N ALA A 262 2.96 1.14 -6.70
CA ALA A 262 3.78 2.31 -6.38
C ALA A 262 4.99 2.49 -7.32
N GLY A 263 5.15 1.63 -8.35
CA GLY A 263 6.25 1.72 -9.31
C GLY A 263 7.57 1.10 -8.85
N ILE A 264 7.56 0.35 -7.74
CA ILE A 264 8.71 -0.44 -7.27
C ILE A 264 8.89 -1.67 -8.17
N ARG A 265 10.14 -2.02 -8.45
CA ARG A 265 10.52 -3.12 -9.36
C ARG A 265 11.26 -4.24 -8.66
#